data_239c93dc73c98d2fd149f014646c42cc
#
_entry.id   239c93dc73c98d2fd149f014646c42cc
#
_cell.length_a   1.000
_cell.length_b   1.000
_cell.length_c   1.000
_cell.angle_alpha   90.00
_cell.angle_beta   90.00
_cell.angle_gamma   90.00
#
_symmetry.space_group_name_H-M   'P 1'
#
loop_
_entity.id
_entity.type
_entity.pdbx_description
1 polymer ?
#
loop_
_entity_poly.entity_id
_entity_poly.type
_entity_poly.pdbx_seq_one_letter_code
_entity_poly.pdbx_strand_id
1 'polypeptide(L)'
;MKIQQALKMAYKSILGNKGRSALTMLGIIIGIASVMTIVSTVSGMNKKTMEMYEAMGSNKVTVSASLYDGRDVFKDLYDYCLKLGDYVEGVTPNSSFSATVVYGAKNSANMEQAYYGESDPSRPAEMPPTLYFGSDQYGVCNNLTIAKGREISFLDVEQYAQVCVLGAQTAEIFFNYADPVGQIMQVNGMPYTVIGVYAPRGEGDNFSYMDNLMVFPYTTSRTLSPGQTSFSEFSVKARSASAAVEATSRITGFLSGFITEQNGWFWVENQNQYQQSNNEYTTMLSLVLGGIAAISLLVGGIGIMNIMLVTVTERTREIGIRRAIGAERSSIVTQFLIEAAMICGIGGIIGIFLGTIGTLIAGKFLLQDIIWPSLGITLAAFLLSVALGMLFGIYPAAKASRLQPVEALRAE
;
A
#
# COMPACT_ATOMS: atom_id res chain seq x y z
N MET A 1 0.21 -31.19 -38.41
CA MET A 1 -1.17 -31.23 -37.84
C MET A 1 -1.67 -29.80 -37.71
N LYS A 2 -2.93 -29.48 -38.11
CA LYS A 2 -3.45 -28.11 -37.90
C LYS A 2 -3.73 -27.88 -36.40
N ILE A 3 -3.34 -26.72 -35.86
CA ILE A 3 -3.49 -26.35 -34.42
C ILE A 3 -4.94 -26.56 -33.95
N GLN A 4 -5.94 -26.22 -34.79
CA GLN A 4 -7.35 -26.44 -34.47
C GLN A 4 -7.72 -27.89 -34.16
N GLN A 5 -7.10 -28.85 -34.88
CA GLN A 5 -7.34 -30.28 -34.63
C GLN A 5 -6.72 -30.73 -33.32
N ALA A 6 -5.53 -30.19 -32.97
CA ALA A 6 -4.88 -30.46 -31.69
C ALA A 6 -5.69 -29.92 -30.50
N LEU A 7 -6.22 -28.68 -30.61
CA LEU A 7 -7.10 -28.11 -29.59
C LEU A 7 -8.37 -28.93 -29.37
N LYS A 8 -9.02 -29.41 -30.47
CA LYS A 8 -10.24 -30.24 -30.37
C LYS A 8 -9.98 -31.58 -29.73
N MET A 9 -8.83 -32.18 -30.00
CA MET A 9 -8.40 -33.44 -29.35
C MET A 9 -8.08 -33.25 -27.89
N ALA A 10 -7.37 -32.20 -27.53
CA ALA A 10 -7.04 -31.85 -26.14
C ALA A 10 -8.31 -31.61 -25.32
N TYR A 11 -9.27 -30.83 -25.84
CA TYR A 11 -10.56 -30.60 -25.19
C TYR A 11 -11.32 -31.93 -24.95
N LYS A 12 -11.38 -32.83 -25.96
CA LYS A 12 -12.03 -34.13 -25.82
C LYS A 12 -11.31 -35.05 -24.80
N SER A 13 -9.99 -34.97 -24.72
CA SER A 13 -9.19 -35.67 -23.73
C SER A 13 -9.50 -35.24 -22.31
N ILE A 14 -9.58 -33.93 -22.05
CA ILE A 14 -9.91 -33.34 -20.74
C ILE A 14 -11.28 -33.79 -20.27
N LEU A 15 -12.30 -33.80 -21.17
CA LEU A 15 -13.64 -34.23 -20.85
C LEU A 15 -13.78 -35.74 -20.64
N GLY A 16 -12.91 -36.54 -21.27
CA GLY A 16 -12.91 -38.01 -21.15
C GLY A 16 -12.53 -38.52 -19.76
N ASN A 17 -11.67 -37.78 -19.03
CA ASN A 17 -11.18 -38.16 -17.71
C ASN A 17 -11.28 -37.00 -16.70
N LYS A 18 -12.52 -36.56 -16.40
CA LYS A 18 -12.83 -35.39 -15.60
C LYS A 18 -12.16 -35.36 -14.22
N GLY A 19 -12.17 -36.47 -13.50
CA GLY A 19 -11.60 -36.55 -12.15
C GLY A 19 -10.06 -36.33 -12.15
N ARG A 20 -9.35 -36.97 -13.09
CA ARG A 20 -7.90 -36.82 -13.23
C ARG A 20 -7.54 -35.40 -13.67
N SER A 21 -8.24 -34.85 -14.64
CA SER A 21 -8.03 -33.48 -15.13
C SER A 21 -8.29 -32.45 -14.02
N ALA A 22 -9.35 -32.62 -13.21
CA ALA A 22 -9.66 -31.77 -12.09
C ALA A 22 -8.57 -31.81 -11.01
N LEU A 23 -8.07 -32.99 -10.63
CA LEU A 23 -7.02 -33.15 -9.65
C LEU A 23 -5.71 -32.52 -10.12
N THR A 24 -5.40 -32.64 -11.41
CA THR A 24 -4.21 -32.02 -12.02
C THR A 24 -4.30 -30.50 -12.01
N MET A 25 -5.46 -29.96 -12.40
CA MET A 25 -5.69 -28.53 -12.41
C MET A 25 -5.66 -27.92 -11.00
N LEU A 26 -6.04 -28.70 -9.96
CA LEU A 26 -6.13 -28.22 -8.59
C LEU A 26 -4.82 -27.59 -8.08
N GLY A 27 -3.67 -28.24 -8.35
CA GLY A 27 -2.37 -27.71 -7.96
C GLY A 27 -2.04 -26.38 -8.63
N ILE A 28 -2.40 -26.22 -9.92
CA ILE A 28 -2.19 -24.97 -10.66
C ILE A 28 -3.18 -23.91 -10.18
N ILE A 29 -4.45 -24.29 -9.98
CA ILE A 29 -5.48 -23.39 -9.49
C ILE A 29 -5.07 -22.77 -8.15
N ILE A 30 -4.66 -23.60 -7.20
CA ILE A 30 -4.20 -23.15 -5.87
C ILE A 30 -2.94 -22.28 -6.01
N GLY A 31 -1.96 -22.72 -6.81
CA GLY A 31 -0.72 -21.98 -7.00
C GLY A 31 -0.95 -20.60 -7.61
N ILE A 32 -1.71 -20.51 -8.71
CA ILE A 32 -2.03 -19.24 -9.37
C ILE A 32 -2.89 -18.35 -8.49
N ALA A 33 -3.91 -18.92 -7.83
CA ALA A 33 -4.77 -18.17 -6.91
C ALA A 33 -3.96 -17.57 -5.76
N SER A 34 -3.05 -18.35 -5.15
CA SER A 34 -2.19 -17.88 -4.06
C SER A 34 -1.24 -16.77 -4.51
N VAL A 35 -0.53 -16.97 -5.64
CA VAL A 35 0.37 -15.95 -6.22
C VAL A 35 -0.39 -14.67 -6.48
N MET A 36 -1.54 -14.78 -7.14
CA MET A 36 -2.34 -13.62 -7.52
C MET A 36 -2.86 -12.86 -6.29
N THR A 37 -3.40 -13.57 -5.30
CA THR A 37 -3.89 -12.98 -4.05
C THR A 37 -2.76 -12.24 -3.32
N ILE A 38 -1.62 -12.89 -3.13
CA ILE A 38 -0.49 -12.34 -2.37
C ILE A 38 0.07 -11.11 -3.10
N VAL A 39 0.45 -11.27 -4.38
CA VAL A 39 1.10 -10.18 -5.14
C VAL A 39 0.16 -8.98 -5.30
N SER A 40 -1.12 -9.23 -5.57
CA SER A 40 -2.10 -8.14 -5.72
C SER A 40 -2.38 -7.43 -4.40
N THR A 41 -2.46 -8.14 -3.28
CA THR A 41 -2.67 -7.54 -1.96
C THR A 41 -1.47 -6.70 -1.54
N VAL A 42 -0.24 -7.20 -1.71
CA VAL A 42 0.99 -6.46 -1.39
C VAL A 42 1.14 -5.23 -2.30
N SER A 43 0.85 -5.36 -3.59
CA SER A 43 0.86 -4.22 -4.53
C SER A 43 -0.19 -3.16 -4.17
N GLY A 44 -1.38 -3.59 -3.79
CA GLY A 44 -2.44 -2.70 -3.33
C GLY A 44 -2.09 -1.97 -2.03
N MET A 45 -1.49 -2.68 -1.08
CA MET A 45 -0.98 -2.10 0.17
C MET A 45 0.11 -1.05 -0.10
N ASN A 46 1.07 -1.37 -0.98
CA ASN A 46 2.12 -0.42 -1.37
C ASN A 46 1.55 0.83 -2.04
N LYS A 47 0.60 0.65 -2.98
CA LYS A 47 -0.07 1.77 -3.64
C LYS A 47 -0.76 2.69 -2.62
N LYS A 48 -1.54 2.12 -1.69
CA LYS A 48 -2.23 2.87 -0.64
C LYS A 48 -1.26 3.62 0.28
N THR A 49 -0.15 2.98 0.65
CA THR A 49 0.92 3.61 1.44
C THR A 49 1.55 4.79 0.67
N MET A 50 1.80 4.63 -0.64
CA MET A 50 2.33 5.71 -1.48
C MET A 50 1.37 6.89 -1.61
N GLU A 51 0.07 6.63 -1.80
CA GLU A 51 -0.97 7.67 -1.83
C GLU A 51 -1.03 8.46 -0.51
N MET A 52 -0.89 7.77 0.63
CA MET A 52 -0.79 8.44 1.94
C MET A 52 0.46 9.33 2.04
N TYR A 53 1.62 8.85 1.59
CA TYR A 53 2.85 9.65 1.60
C TYR A 53 2.75 10.88 0.68
N GLU A 54 2.14 10.73 -0.50
CA GLU A 54 1.89 11.85 -1.41
C GLU A 54 0.96 12.89 -0.77
N ALA A 55 -0.08 12.44 -0.07
CA ALA A 55 -1.00 13.30 0.66
C ALA A 55 -0.34 14.05 1.84
N MET A 56 0.61 13.41 2.53
CA MET A 56 1.42 14.06 3.58
C MET A 56 2.37 15.13 3.04
N GLY A 57 2.63 15.14 1.75
CA GLY A 57 3.51 16.06 1.05
C GLY A 57 4.84 15.43 0.65
N SER A 58 5.12 15.47 -0.64
CA SER A 58 6.44 15.14 -1.17
C SER A 58 7.49 16.13 -0.65
N ASN A 59 8.74 15.71 -0.55
CA ASN A 59 9.87 16.55 -0.15
C ASN A 59 9.79 17.11 1.29
N LYS A 60 9.02 16.47 2.15
CA LYS A 60 8.95 16.80 3.57
C LYS A 60 10.14 16.19 4.30
N VAL A 61 10.77 16.99 5.15
CA VAL A 61 11.78 16.55 6.12
C VAL A 61 11.18 16.75 7.49
N THR A 62 11.06 15.66 8.24
CA THR A 62 10.63 15.67 9.64
C THR A 62 11.86 15.79 10.51
N VAL A 63 11.84 16.76 11.41
CA VAL A 63 12.90 16.99 12.38
C VAL A 63 12.31 16.81 13.76
N SER A 64 12.89 15.90 14.55
CA SER A 64 12.60 15.75 15.95
C SER A 64 13.86 16.11 16.74
N ALA A 65 13.78 17.10 17.64
CA ALA A 65 14.93 17.56 18.40
C ALA A 65 14.50 18.12 19.75
N SER A 66 15.25 17.80 20.79
CA SER A 66 14.99 18.31 22.15
C SER A 66 16.28 18.45 22.93
N LEU A 67 16.39 19.53 23.72
CA LEU A 67 17.43 19.75 24.69
C LEU A 67 16.92 19.39 26.08
N TYR A 68 17.75 18.74 26.90
CA TYR A 68 17.39 18.32 28.27
C TYR A 68 17.20 19.50 29.21
N ASP A 69 17.76 20.67 28.89
CA ASP A 69 17.59 21.91 29.65
C ASP A 69 16.28 22.65 29.36
N GLY A 70 15.45 22.11 28.43
CA GLY A 70 14.15 22.67 28.08
C GLY A 70 14.21 23.91 27.19
N ARG A 71 15.38 24.28 26.65
CA ARG A 71 15.47 25.34 25.62
C ARG A 71 14.75 24.94 24.35
N ASP A 72 14.06 25.90 23.73
CA ASP A 72 13.36 25.69 22.47
C ASP A 72 14.34 25.74 21.30
N VAL A 73 14.40 24.63 20.57
CA VAL A 73 15.24 24.48 19.36
C VAL A 73 14.62 25.17 18.14
N PHE A 74 13.31 25.47 18.19
CA PHE A 74 12.58 25.96 17.01
C PHE A 74 13.16 27.24 16.45
N LYS A 75 13.46 28.21 17.27
CA LYS A 75 13.97 29.50 16.80
C LYS A 75 15.31 29.36 16.05
N ASP A 76 16.23 28.59 16.62
CA ASP A 76 17.54 28.34 16.02
C ASP A 76 17.41 27.57 14.68
N LEU A 77 16.53 26.59 14.66
CA LEU A 77 16.21 25.83 13.45
C LEU A 77 15.54 26.71 12.38
N TYR A 78 14.58 27.56 12.76
CA TYR A 78 13.89 28.47 11.87
C TYR A 78 14.86 29.44 11.22
N ASP A 79 15.70 30.11 12.02
CA ASP A 79 16.72 31.06 11.54
C ASP A 79 17.76 30.39 10.63
N TYR A 80 18.07 29.12 10.89
CA TYR A 80 18.95 28.33 10.03
C TYR A 80 18.27 27.97 8.72
N CYS A 81 17.02 27.48 8.76
CA CYS A 81 16.24 27.12 7.56
C CYS A 81 16.03 28.32 6.63
N LEU A 82 15.83 29.54 7.16
CA LEU A 82 15.76 30.76 6.35
C LEU A 82 17.02 31.00 5.53
N LYS A 83 18.20 30.62 6.05
CA LYS A 83 19.49 30.74 5.32
C LYS A 83 19.65 29.67 4.25
N LEU A 84 18.85 28.59 4.31
CA LEU A 84 18.80 27.50 3.34
C LEU A 84 17.75 27.73 2.25
N GLY A 85 17.39 28.96 1.92
CA GLY A 85 16.33 29.30 0.97
C GLY A 85 16.43 28.68 -0.42
N ASP A 86 17.61 28.22 -0.86
CA ASP A 86 17.78 27.45 -2.09
C ASP A 86 17.24 26.02 -1.99
N TYR A 87 17.19 25.45 -0.78
CA TYR A 87 16.80 24.06 -0.52
C TYR A 87 15.47 23.97 0.23
N VAL A 88 15.19 24.91 1.14
CA VAL A 88 14.03 24.92 2.04
C VAL A 88 13.02 25.96 1.58
N GLU A 89 11.76 25.58 1.52
CA GLU A 89 10.61 26.43 1.22
C GLU A 89 9.95 26.97 2.48
N GLY A 90 9.88 26.15 3.53
CA GLY A 90 9.29 26.53 4.79
C GLY A 90 9.66 25.61 5.94
N VAL A 91 9.43 26.09 7.16
CA VAL A 91 9.60 25.34 8.42
C VAL A 91 8.52 25.73 9.41
N THR A 92 7.99 24.75 10.12
CA THR A 92 6.93 24.95 11.11
C THR A 92 7.09 23.97 12.28
N PRO A 93 6.74 24.35 13.51
CA PRO A 93 6.47 23.35 14.55
C PRO A 93 5.32 22.44 14.09
N ASN A 94 5.37 21.18 14.48
CA ASN A 94 4.35 20.17 14.16
C ASN A 94 4.07 19.31 15.41
N SER A 95 4.16 19.92 16.57
CA SER A 95 3.95 19.22 17.84
C SER A 95 2.47 19.12 18.16
N SER A 96 2.02 17.92 18.46
CA SER A 96 0.66 17.70 18.95
C SER A 96 0.54 18.00 20.44
N PHE A 97 -0.66 18.35 20.86
CA PHE A 97 -0.99 18.55 22.27
C PHE A 97 -2.40 18.05 22.57
N SER A 98 -2.70 17.83 23.84
CA SER A 98 -4.01 17.39 24.30
C SER A 98 -4.79 18.54 24.90
N ALA A 99 -6.02 18.76 24.43
CA ALA A 99 -6.96 19.70 25.00
C ALA A 99 -8.40 19.28 24.68
N THR A 100 -9.33 19.68 25.54
CA THR A 100 -10.75 19.43 25.30
C THR A 100 -11.32 20.51 24.38
N VAL A 101 -11.88 20.08 23.25
CA VAL A 101 -12.55 20.95 22.27
C VAL A 101 -14.06 20.81 22.42
N VAL A 102 -14.76 21.95 22.52
CA VAL A 102 -16.22 21.99 22.68
C VAL A 102 -16.84 22.96 21.68
N TYR A 103 -17.86 22.51 20.98
CA TYR A 103 -18.73 23.34 20.14
C TYR A 103 -20.19 22.86 20.24
N GLY A 104 -21.06 23.71 20.74
CA GLY A 104 -22.44 23.34 20.99
C GLY A 104 -22.57 22.15 21.95
N ALA A 105 -23.20 21.07 21.50
CA ALA A 105 -23.34 19.84 22.27
C ALA A 105 -22.18 18.85 22.07
N LYS A 106 -21.25 19.11 21.13
CA LYS A 106 -20.13 18.23 20.81
C LYS A 106 -18.92 18.54 21.69
N ASN A 107 -18.31 17.48 22.21
CA ASN A 107 -17.16 17.56 23.13
C ASN A 107 -16.15 16.45 22.81
N SER A 108 -14.91 16.82 22.50
CA SER A 108 -13.85 15.87 22.13
C SER A 108 -13.49 14.87 23.23
N ALA A 109 -13.63 15.25 24.52
CA ALA A 109 -13.39 14.31 25.62
C ALA A 109 -14.41 13.17 25.65
N ASN A 110 -15.68 13.44 25.30
CA ASN A 110 -16.70 12.41 25.17
C ASN A 110 -16.46 11.54 23.94
N MET A 111 -15.94 12.11 22.83
CA MET A 111 -15.54 11.35 21.63
C MET A 111 -14.38 10.42 21.97
N GLU A 112 -13.36 10.89 22.69
CA GLU A 112 -12.22 10.11 23.12
C GLU A 112 -12.64 8.94 24.00
N GLN A 113 -13.50 9.19 24.97
CA GLN A 113 -14.05 8.13 25.82
C GLN A 113 -14.88 7.09 25.04
N ALA A 114 -15.66 7.54 24.04
CA ALA A 114 -16.45 6.64 23.18
C ALA A 114 -15.54 5.85 22.22
N TYR A 115 -14.47 6.43 21.73
CA TYR A 115 -13.57 5.81 20.76
C TYR A 115 -12.63 4.77 21.41
N TYR A 116 -12.04 5.09 22.57
CA TYR A 116 -11.10 4.22 23.27
C TYR A 116 -11.72 3.39 24.39
N GLY A 117 -12.97 3.67 24.77
CA GLY A 117 -13.72 2.94 25.77
C GLY A 117 -14.48 1.72 25.22
N GLU A 118 -15.33 1.13 26.07
CA GLU A 118 -16.30 0.10 25.63
C GLU A 118 -17.35 0.75 24.73
N SER A 119 -17.08 0.80 23.42
CA SER A 119 -18.00 1.36 22.45
C SER A 119 -19.13 0.38 22.13
N ASP A 120 -20.36 0.89 22.04
CA ASP A 120 -21.49 0.17 21.48
C ASP A 120 -21.20 -0.15 20.00
N PRO A 121 -21.07 -1.44 19.61
CA PRO A 121 -20.78 -1.81 18.23
C PRO A 121 -21.80 -1.29 17.20
N SER A 122 -22.98 -0.86 17.66
CA SER A 122 -24.03 -0.30 16.80
C SER A 122 -23.87 1.19 16.50
N ARG A 123 -22.95 1.88 17.18
CA ARG A 123 -22.62 3.30 16.96
C ARG A 123 -21.13 3.47 16.75
N PRO A 124 -20.67 3.66 15.51
CA PRO A 124 -19.26 3.99 15.27
C PRO A 124 -18.93 5.30 15.99
N ALA A 125 -17.98 5.23 16.93
CA ALA A 125 -17.54 6.39 17.68
C ALA A 125 -16.73 7.31 16.76
N GLU A 126 -17.06 8.61 16.77
CA GLU A 126 -16.29 9.62 16.08
C GLU A 126 -14.93 9.79 16.78
N MET A 127 -13.84 9.77 16.03
CA MET A 127 -12.49 9.97 16.56
C MET A 127 -12.30 11.44 16.97
N PRO A 128 -11.73 11.73 18.14
CA PRO A 128 -11.41 13.11 18.52
C PRO A 128 -10.35 13.71 17.57
N PRO A 129 -10.38 15.04 17.30
CA PRO A 129 -9.39 15.67 16.45
C PRO A 129 -8.02 15.72 17.10
N THR A 130 -6.97 15.58 16.28
CA THR A 130 -5.60 15.82 16.72
C THR A 130 -5.31 17.33 16.67
N LEU A 131 -4.79 17.87 17.76
CA LEU A 131 -4.49 19.30 17.90
C LEU A 131 -3.00 19.53 17.71
N TYR A 132 -2.66 20.48 16.81
CA TYR A 132 -1.28 20.81 16.47
C TYR A 132 -0.97 22.28 16.71
N PHE A 133 0.26 22.55 17.17
CA PHE A 133 0.84 23.87 17.13
C PHE A 133 1.59 24.06 15.81
N GLY A 134 1.29 25.13 15.11
CA GLY A 134 1.88 25.47 13.81
C GLY A 134 2.21 26.94 13.64
N SER A 135 3.02 27.26 12.65
CA SER A 135 3.29 28.63 12.20
C SER A 135 2.40 28.99 11.00
N ASP A 136 2.61 30.17 10.44
CA ASP A 136 2.06 30.63 9.18
C ASP A 136 2.45 29.79 7.95
N GLN A 137 3.41 28.88 8.10
CA GLN A 137 3.88 27.98 7.06
C GLN A 137 3.38 26.54 7.24
N TYR A 138 2.45 26.32 8.17
CA TYR A 138 1.97 24.98 8.52
C TYR A 138 1.38 24.24 7.32
N GLY A 139 0.51 24.89 6.55
CA GLY A 139 -0.13 24.31 5.38
C GLY A 139 0.89 23.94 4.29
N VAL A 140 1.81 24.83 3.98
CA VAL A 140 2.88 24.58 3.00
C VAL A 140 3.72 23.37 3.42
N CYS A 141 4.14 23.31 4.69
CA CYS A 141 4.99 22.24 5.21
C CYS A 141 4.28 20.88 5.28
N ASN A 142 2.96 20.86 5.44
CA ASN A 142 2.16 19.66 5.58
C ASN A 142 1.26 19.36 4.36
N ASN A 143 1.50 20.03 3.22
CA ASN A 143 0.76 19.85 1.97
C ASN A 143 -0.75 20.05 2.13
N LEU A 144 -1.13 21.04 2.91
CA LEU A 144 -2.53 21.40 3.15
C LEU A 144 -2.86 22.65 2.35
N THR A 145 -4.04 22.69 1.75
CA THR A 145 -4.58 23.84 1.02
C THR A 145 -5.86 24.28 1.68
N ILE A 146 -6.11 25.59 1.71
CA ILE A 146 -7.34 26.15 2.28
C ILE A 146 -8.52 25.95 1.32
N ALA A 147 -9.60 25.35 1.80
CA ALA A 147 -10.88 25.25 1.10
C ALA A 147 -11.77 26.46 1.36
N LYS A 148 -11.79 26.95 2.60
CA LYS A 148 -12.60 28.13 3.03
C LYS A 148 -11.81 28.96 4.03
N GLY A 149 -12.03 30.28 3.98
CA GLY A 149 -11.38 31.22 4.91
C GLY A 149 -9.92 31.47 4.56
N ARG A 150 -9.07 31.55 5.58
CA ARG A 150 -7.63 31.81 5.44
C ARG A 150 -6.80 30.91 6.37
N GLU A 151 -5.55 30.81 6.08
CA GLU A 151 -4.55 30.18 6.94
C GLU A 151 -4.10 31.08 8.10
N ILE A 152 -3.39 30.48 9.07
CA ILE A 152 -2.68 31.23 10.10
C ILE A 152 -1.70 32.16 9.40
N SER A 153 -1.72 33.43 9.75
CA SER A 153 -0.78 34.42 9.24
C SER A 153 0.34 34.69 10.24
N PHE A 154 1.44 35.27 9.76
CA PHE A 154 2.53 35.73 10.62
C PHE A 154 2.02 36.67 11.75
N LEU A 155 1.04 37.54 11.44
CA LEU A 155 0.43 38.42 12.44
C LEU A 155 -0.33 37.67 13.53
N ASP A 156 -1.02 36.57 13.20
CA ASP A 156 -1.72 35.74 14.19
C ASP A 156 -0.73 35.13 15.18
N VAL A 157 0.45 34.71 14.68
CA VAL A 157 1.53 34.18 15.49
C VAL A 157 2.14 35.26 16.38
N GLU A 158 2.49 36.40 15.83
CA GLU A 158 3.10 37.54 16.55
C GLU A 158 2.19 38.10 17.65
N GLN A 159 0.88 38.18 17.37
CA GLN A 159 -0.11 38.76 18.28
C GLN A 159 -0.72 37.75 19.25
N TYR A 160 -0.26 36.51 19.26
CA TYR A 160 -0.82 35.44 20.11
C TYR A 160 -2.34 35.26 19.87
N ALA A 161 -2.81 35.41 18.63
CA ALA A 161 -4.21 35.43 18.30
C ALA A 161 -4.89 34.10 18.65
N GLN A 162 -6.05 34.19 19.30
CA GLN A 162 -6.86 33.01 19.63
C GLN A 162 -7.69 32.59 18.40
N VAL A 163 -6.99 32.01 17.42
CA VAL A 163 -7.56 31.54 16.17
C VAL A 163 -7.15 30.10 15.92
N CYS A 164 -7.95 29.39 15.11
CA CYS A 164 -7.60 28.04 14.68
C CYS A 164 -8.04 27.77 13.24
N VAL A 165 -7.39 26.84 12.59
CA VAL A 165 -7.76 26.28 11.27
C VAL A 165 -8.13 24.83 11.47
N LEU A 166 -9.25 24.40 10.88
CA LEU A 166 -9.77 23.05 10.98
C LEU A 166 -9.37 22.22 9.78
N GLY A 167 -9.12 20.93 9.99
CA GLY A 167 -9.13 19.96 8.90
C GLY A 167 -10.54 19.65 8.41
N ALA A 168 -10.66 19.13 7.20
CA ALA A 168 -11.95 18.87 6.57
C ALA A 168 -12.85 17.96 7.43
N GLN A 169 -12.28 16.88 7.97
CA GLN A 169 -13.01 15.92 8.81
C GLN A 169 -13.45 16.53 10.15
N THR A 170 -12.59 17.34 10.77
CA THR A 170 -12.95 18.06 12.01
C THR A 170 -14.11 19.04 11.78
N ALA A 171 -14.08 19.77 10.64
CA ALA A 171 -15.16 20.67 10.28
C ALA A 171 -16.48 19.90 10.08
N GLU A 172 -16.45 18.75 9.44
CA GLU A 172 -17.61 17.88 9.26
C GLU A 172 -18.13 17.35 10.61
N ILE A 173 -17.24 16.85 11.46
CA ILE A 173 -17.60 16.33 12.79
C ILE A 173 -18.30 17.39 13.64
N PHE A 174 -17.73 18.58 13.78
CA PHE A 174 -18.25 19.59 14.71
C PHE A 174 -19.41 20.42 14.14
N PHE A 175 -19.36 20.74 12.86
CA PHE A 175 -20.30 21.69 12.23
C PHE A 175 -21.31 21.02 11.29
N ASN A 176 -21.13 19.72 10.99
CA ASN A 176 -21.86 19.01 9.94
C ASN A 176 -21.71 19.77 8.60
N TYR A 177 -22.76 20.37 8.09
CA TYR A 177 -22.73 21.14 6.84
C TYR A 177 -22.79 22.66 7.05
N ALA A 178 -22.78 23.13 8.32
CA ALA A 178 -22.76 24.56 8.60
C ALA A 178 -21.39 25.17 8.30
N ASP A 179 -21.33 26.46 7.99
CA ASP A 179 -20.05 27.14 7.76
C ASP A 179 -19.30 27.37 9.10
N PRO A 180 -18.13 26.77 9.27
CA PRO A 180 -17.37 26.92 10.50
C PRO A 180 -16.59 28.23 10.58
N VAL A 181 -16.34 28.92 9.45
CA VAL A 181 -15.50 30.13 9.44
C VAL A 181 -16.20 31.27 10.17
N GLY A 182 -15.48 31.90 11.10
CA GLY A 182 -16.00 32.94 11.97
C GLY A 182 -16.70 32.43 13.24
N GLN A 183 -16.93 31.13 13.38
CA GLN A 183 -17.50 30.53 14.59
C GLN A 183 -16.46 30.43 15.71
N ILE A 184 -16.95 30.43 16.95
CA ILE A 184 -16.08 30.32 18.13
C ILE A 184 -16.22 28.93 18.75
N MET A 185 -15.12 28.23 18.87
CA MET A 185 -14.99 26.97 19.60
C MET A 185 -14.29 27.19 20.94
N GLN A 186 -14.61 26.41 21.93
CA GLN A 186 -13.89 26.43 23.21
C GLN A 186 -12.81 25.34 23.20
N VAL A 187 -11.58 25.72 23.53
CA VAL A 187 -10.45 24.82 23.71
C VAL A 187 -9.91 24.99 25.12
N ASN A 188 -10.02 23.98 25.95
CA ASN A 188 -9.78 24.05 27.40
C ASN A 188 -10.54 25.22 28.07
N GLY A 189 -11.78 25.49 27.63
CA GLY A 189 -12.61 26.59 28.13
C GLY A 189 -12.26 27.97 27.59
N MET A 190 -11.25 28.12 26.74
CA MET A 190 -10.85 29.38 26.11
C MET A 190 -11.44 29.50 24.71
N PRO A 191 -11.96 30.69 24.31
CA PRO A 191 -12.55 30.90 23.00
C PRO A 191 -11.49 31.00 21.91
N TYR A 192 -11.66 30.21 20.85
CA TYR A 192 -10.85 30.27 19.62
C TYR A 192 -11.76 30.48 18.42
N THR A 193 -11.43 31.44 17.58
CA THR A 193 -12.18 31.73 16.35
C THR A 193 -11.67 30.87 15.22
N VAL A 194 -12.55 30.15 14.55
CA VAL A 194 -12.23 29.40 13.33
C VAL A 194 -12.01 30.37 12.19
N ILE A 195 -10.81 30.44 11.64
CA ILE A 195 -10.44 31.36 10.56
C ILE A 195 -10.37 30.68 9.19
N GLY A 196 -10.29 29.36 9.15
CA GLY A 196 -10.24 28.62 7.89
C GLY A 196 -10.49 27.14 8.08
N VAL A 197 -10.69 26.48 6.94
CA VAL A 197 -10.85 25.03 6.82
C VAL A 197 -9.95 24.55 5.70
N TYR A 198 -9.14 23.52 5.97
CA TYR A 198 -8.33 22.87 4.97
C TYR A 198 -9.20 22.00 4.04
N ALA A 199 -8.79 21.88 2.80
CA ALA A 199 -9.38 20.95 1.85
C ALA A 199 -9.04 19.50 2.23
N PRO A 200 -9.92 18.53 1.93
CA PRO A 200 -9.61 17.12 2.14
C PRO A 200 -8.40 16.70 1.28
N ARG A 201 -7.50 15.89 1.85
CA ARG A 201 -6.29 15.38 1.18
C ARG A 201 -6.60 14.30 0.16
N GLY A 202 -7.72 13.60 0.29
CA GLY A 202 -8.16 12.52 -0.58
C GLY A 202 -9.51 11.95 -0.17
N GLU A 203 -9.91 10.86 -0.80
CA GLU A 203 -11.16 10.16 -0.51
C GLU A 203 -10.91 8.88 0.31
N GLY A 204 -11.81 8.56 1.23
CA GLY A 204 -11.80 7.35 2.04
C GLY A 204 -11.30 7.54 3.49
N ASP A 205 -11.54 6.52 4.32
CA ASP A 205 -11.37 6.58 5.78
C ASP A 205 -9.95 6.96 6.24
N ASN A 206 -8.92 6.55 5.50
CA ASN A 206 -7.53 6.88 5.86
C ASN A 206 -7.23 8.38 5.71
N PHE A 207 -7.81 9.03 4.70
CA PHE A 207 -7.66 10.47 4.51
C PHE A 207 -8.51 11.24 5.51
N SER A 208 -9.71 10.75 5.83
CA SER A 208 -10.55 11.30 6.90
C SER A 208 -9.81 11.33 8.23
N TYR A 209 -9.07 10.25 8.58
CA TYR A 209 -8.21 10.24 9.77
C TYR A 209 -7.14 11.34 9.73
N MET A 210 -6.45 11.52 8.60
CA MET A 210 -5.41 12.55 8.42
C MET A 210 -5.98 13.96 8.42
N ASP A 211 -7.23 14.14 8.00
CA ASP A 211 -7.94 15.42 7.93
C ASP A 211 -8.71 15.76 9.22
N ASN A 212 -8.65 14.86 10.22
CA ASN A 212 -9.22 15.10 11.55
C ASN A 212 -8.22 15.81 12.45
N LEU A 213 -7.95 17.08 12.15
CA LEU A 213 -6.96 17.89 12.85
C LEU A 213 -7.44 19.34 13.08
N MET A 214 -6.82 19.99 14.05
CA MET A 214 -6.94 21.44 14.29
C MET A 214 -5.55 22.03 14.46
N VAL A 215 -5.31 23.20 13.86
CA VAL A 215 -4.02 23.88 13.93
C VAL A 215 -4.17 25.21 14.64
N PHE A 216 -3.29 25.48 15.57
CA PHE A 216 -3.25 26.67 16.40
C PHE A 216 -1.91 27.40 16.24
N PRO A 217 -1.86 28.74 16.32
CA PRO A 217 -0.58 29.45 16.38
C PRO A 217 0.29 28.90 17.51
N TYR A 218 1.52 28.53 17.22
CA TYR A 218 2.41 27.91 18.22
C TYR A 218 2.66 28.79 19.45
N THR A 219 2.52 30.09 19.31
CA THR A 219 2.66 31.06 20.41
C THR A 219 1.55 30.93 21.44
N THR A 220 0.38 30.33 21.08
CA THR A 220 -0.72 30.06 22.02
C THR A 220 -0.44 28.85 22.93
N SER A 221 0.67 28.15 22.75
CA SER A 221 1.08 27.03 23.64
C SER A 221 1.16 27.43 25.11
N ARG A 222 1.57 28.67 25.38
CA ARG A 222 1.63 29.22 26.73
C ARG A 222 0.31 29.17 27.49
N THR A 223 -0.81 29.23 26.77
CA THR A 223 -2.16 29.22 27.34
C THR A 223 -2.81 27.83 27.23
N LEU A 224 -2.63 27.13 26.11
CA LEU A 224 -3.26 25.82 25.86
C LEU A 224 -2.50 24.66 26.52
N SER A 225 -1.19 24.77 26.65
CA SER A 225 -0.31 23.75 27.22
C SER A 225 0.78 24.40 28.08
N PRO A 226 0.44 24.96 29.26
CA PRO A 226 1.38 25.76 30.06
C PRO A 226 2.65 25.01 30.48
N GLY A 227 2.65 23.66 30.46
CA GLY A 227 3.83 22.84 30.76
C GLY A 227 4.77 22.63 29.57
N GLN A 228 4.37 23.01 28.37
CA GLN A 228 5.17 22.83 27.16
C GLN A 228 6.01 24.09 26.91
N THR A 229 7.27 24.02 27.31
CA THR A 229 8.22 25.13 27.17
C THR A 229 8.98 25.14 25.86
N SER A 230 9.01 24.02 25.16
CA SER A 230 9.72 23.84 23.88
C SER A 230 8.94 22.94 22.93
N PHE A 231 9.24 23.05 21.66
CA PHE A 231 8.74 22.16 20.61
C PHE A 231 9.81 21.16 20.26
N SER A 232 9.41 19.88 20.13
CA SER A 232 10.33 18.79 19.79
C SER A 232 10.14 18.28 18.37
N GLU A 233 9.03 18.60 17.73
CA GLU A 233 8.71 18.13 16.38
C GLU A 233 8.51 19.29 15.42
N PHE A 234 9.15 19.19 14.23
CA PHE A 234 9.15 20.21 13.21
C PHE A 234 8.95 19.57 11.85
N SER A 235 8.22 20.26 10.99
CA SER A 235 8.10 19.94 9.57
C SER A 235 8.87 20.96 8.75
N VAL A 236 9.74 20.49 7.88
CA VAL A 236 10.49 21.31 6.92
C VAL A 236 10.08 20.90 5.52
N LYS A 237 9.68 21.85 4.68
CA LYS A 237 9.37 21.64 3.27
C LYS A 237 10.59 21.96 2.44
N ALA A 238 11.08 21.00 1.67
CA ALA A 238 12.13 21.22 0.69
C ALA A 238 11.54 21.50 -0.70
N ARG A 239 12.25 22.26 -1.52
CA ARG A 239 11.81 22.68 -2.86
C ARG A 239 11.72 21.53 -3.88
N SER A 240 12.49 20.47 -3.68
CA SER A 240 12.51 19.27 -4.54
C SER A 240 13.00 18.05 -3.79
N ALA A 241 12.89 16.87 -4.39
CA ALA A 241 13.40 15.62 -3.81
C ALA A 241 14.93 15.66 -3.58
N SER A 242 15.68 16.23 -4.50
CA SER A 242 17.14 16.43 -4.34
C SER A 242 17.46 17.46 -3.26
N ALA A 243 16.68 18.55 -3.20
CA ALA A 243 16.80 19.56 -2.16
C ALA A 243 16.48 18.99 -0.77
N ALA A 244 15.54 18.02 -0.66
CA ALA A 244 15.22 17.36 0.60
C ALA A 244 16.40 16.54 1.15
N VAL A 245 17.15 15.86 0.28
CA VAL A 245 18.37 15.13 0.68
C VAL A 245 19.43 16.09 1.21
N GLU A 246 19.67 17.19 0.50
CA GLU A 246 20.65 18.21 0.90
C GLU A 246 20.22 18.95 2.18
N ALA A 247 18.92 19.31 2.29
CA ALA A 247 18.37 19.92 3.48
C ALA A 247 18.52 19.00 4.72
N THR A 248 18.22 17.70 4.56
CA THR A 248 18.41 16.70 5.62
C THR A 248 19.86 16.67 6.10
N SER A 249 20.83 16.60 5.18
CA SER A 249 22.25 16.58 5.51
C SER A 249 22.69 17.86 6.25
N ARG A 250 22.26 19.04 5.76
CA ARG A 250 22.61 20.34 6.36
C ARG A 250 21.96 20.55 7.71
N ILE A 251 20.68 20.19 7.87
CA ILE A 251 19.98 20.27 9.16
C ILE A 251 20.62 19.32 10.18
N THR A 252 20.94 18.09 9.77
CA THR A 252 21.67 17.13 10.61
C THR A 252 23.01 17.69 11.06
N GLY A 253 23.79 18.25 10.14
CA GLY A 253 25.07 18.90 10.45
C GLY A 253 24.92 20.11 11.39
N PHE A 254 23.88 20.93 11.22
CA PHE A 254 23.57 22.05 12.09
C PHE A 254 23.23 21.59 13.50
N LEU A 255 22.29 20.66 13.64
CA LEU A 255 21.86 20.15 14.95
C LEU A 255 22.98 19.42 15.69
N SER A 256 23.79 18.62 15.00
CA SER A 256 24.95 17.95 15.58
C SER A 256 26.03 18.92 16.08
N GLY A 257 26.02 20.17 15.63
CA GLY A 257 26.93 21.21 16.09
C GLY A 257 26.68 21.70 17.50
N PHE A 258 25.47 21.53 18.07
CA PHE A 258 25.10 21.96 19.39
C PHE A 258 24.28 20.94 20.23
N ILE A 259 23.69 19.94 19.59
CA ILE A 259 23.01 18.83 20.28
C ILE A 259 23.91 17.61 20.29
N THR A 260 24.27 17.18 21.50
CA THR A 260 25.07 15.98 21.73
C THR A 260 24.28 15.02 22.64
N GLU A 261 24.64 13.74 22.70
CA GLU A 261 23.99 12.76 23.59
C GLU A 261 23.93 13.18 25.06
N GLN A 262 24.82 14.10 25.50
CA GLN A 262 24.88 14.58 26.85
C GLN A 262 23.87 15.70 27.16
N ASN A 263 23.47 16.50 26.14
CA ASN A 263 22.63 17.68 26.37
C ASN A 263 21.27 17.59 25.67
N GLY A 264 21.03 16.58 24.80
CA GLY A 264 19.80 16.44 24.07
C GLY A 264 19.78 15.24 23.12
N TRP A 265 18.81 15.22 22.26
CA TRP A 265 18.69 14.26 21.18
C TRP A 265 18.07 14.93 19.96
N PHE A 266 18.35 14.41 18.77
CA PHE A 266 17.67 14.82 17.54
C PHE A 266 17.59 13.67 16.56
N TRP A 267 16.61 13.77 15.67
CA TRP A 267 16.37 12.87 14.56
C TRP A 267 15.91 13.69 13.35
N VAL A 268 16.52 13.47 12.20
CA VAL A 268 16.15 14.15 10.96
C VAL A 268 15.85 13.09 9.90
N GLU A 269 14.64 13.09 9.41
CA GLU A 269 14.16 12.08 8.48
C GLU A 269 13.61 12.71 7.21
N ASN A 270 14.06 12.22 6.08
CA ASN A 270 13.55 12.60 4.77
C ASN A 270 12.46 11.61 4.35
N GLN A 271 11.26 12.10 4.12
CA GLN A 271 10.10 11.28 3.73
C GLN A 271 10.34 10.50 2.43
N ASN A 272 11.07 11.06 1.47
CA ASN A 272 11.40 10.35 0.23
C ASN A 272 12.32 9.14 0.49
N GLN A 273 13.24 9.26 1.45
CA GLN A 273 14.12 8.15 1.84
C GLN A 273 13.32 7.05 2.55
N TYR A 274 12.36 7.43 3.38
CA TYR A 274 11.44 6.49 4.02
C TYR A 274 10.58 5.75 2.99
N GLN A 275 10.05 6.46 1.98
CA GLN A 275 9.33 5.85 0.86
C GLN A 275 10.21 4.83 0.11
N GLN A 276 11.46 5.17 -0.17
CA GLN A 276 12.41 4.26 -0.83
C GLN A 276 12.63 3.00 0.00
N SER A 277 12.92 3.15 1.29
CA SER A 277 13.12 2.01 2.21
C SER A 277 11.87 1.12 2.30
N ASN A 278 10.68 1.72 2.33
CA ASN A 278 9.42 0.97 2.33
C ASN A 278 9.21 0.20 1.02
N ASN A 279 9.57 0.78 -0.13
CA ASN A 279 9.51 0.10 -1.42
C ASN A 279 10.49 -1.08 -1.49
N GLU A 280 11.71 -0.93 -0.96
CA GLU A 280 12.69 -2.01 -0.88
C GLU A 280 12.18 -3.15 0.01
N TYR A 281 11.63 -2.84 1.19
CA TYR A 281 11.02 -3.81 2.09
C TYR A 281 9.84 -4.55 1.44
N THR A 282 8.95 -3.83 0.77
CA THR A 282 7.80 -4.41 0.07
C THR A 282 8.23 -5.30 -1.10
N THR A 283 9.30 -4.91 -1.81
CA THR A 283 9.90 -5.73 -2.87
C THR A 283 10.49 -7.01 -2.31
N MET A 284 11.21 -6.94 -1.20
CA MET A 284 11.76 -8.10 -0.51
C MET A 284 10.65 -9.07 -0.05
N LEU A 285 9.58 -8.55 0.56
CA LEU A 285 8.42 -9.37 0.93
C LEU A 285 7.79 -10.04 -0.29
N SER A 286 7.64 -9.31 -1.39
CA SER A 286 7.08 -9.86 -2.63
C SER A 286 7.95 -10.99 -3.20
N LEU A 287 9.27 -10.88 -3.12
CA LEU A 287 10.19 -11.92 -3.55
C LEU A 287 10.10 -13.18 -2.67
N VAL A 288 10.05 -13.02 -1.35
CA VAL A 288 9.91 -14.15 -0.41
C VAL A 288 8.57 -14.87 -0.62
N LEU A 289 7.48 -14.14 -0.62
CA LEU A 289 6.13 -14.69 -0.81
C LEU A 289 5.95 -15.28 -2.20
N GLY A 290 6.51 -14.61 -3.22
CA GLY A 290 6.56 -15.12 -4.60
C GLY A 290 7.38 -16.43 -4.70
N GLY A 291 8.47 -16.55 -3.96
CA GLY A 291 9.27 -17.77 -3.87
C GLY A 291 8.47 -18.95 -3.29
N ILE A 292 7.73 -18.73 -2.21
CA ILE A 292 6.86 -19.76 -1.61
C ILE A 292 5.78 -20.20 -2.60
N ALA A 293 5.17 -19.25 -3.29
CA ALA A 293 4.16 -19.52 -4.30
C ALA A 293 4.76 -20.27 -5.52
N ALA A 294 5.99 -19.95 -5.92
CA ALA A 294 6.70 -20.66 -6.98
C ALA A 294 6.94 -22.15 -6.63
N ILE A 295 7.27 -22.45 -5.37
CA ILE A 295 7.39 -23.85 -4.89
C ILE A 295 6.05 -24.57 -5.05
N SER A 296 4.94 -23.94 -4.67
CA SER A 296 3.60 -24.53 -4.83
C SER A 296 3.27 -24.81 -6.31
N LEU A 297 3.66 -23.90 -7.21
CA LEU A 297 3.49 -24.09 -8.66
C LEU A 297 4.38 -25.20 -9.21
N LEU A 298 5.62 -25.36 -8.71
CA LEU A 298 6.49 -26.45 -9.07
C LEU A 298 5.88 -27.81 -8.68
N VAL A 299 5.34 -27.92 -7.47
CA VAL A 299 4.67 -29.15 -7.01
C VAL A 299 3.46 -29.46 -7.89
N GLY A 300 2.63 -28.45 -8.23
CA GLY A 300 1.53 -28.58 -9.19
C GLY A 300 1.99 -29.03 -10.57
N GLY A 301 3.11 -28.49 -11.06
CA GLY A 301 3.72 -28.85 -12.34
C GLY A 301 4.25 -30.30 -12.37
N ILE A 302 4.87 -30.76 -11.29
CA ILE A 302 5.29 -32.19 -11.15
C ILE A 302 4.06 -33.10 -11.18
N GLY A 303 2.93 -32.65 -10.56
CA GLY A 303 1.65 -33.38 -10.67
C GLY A 303 1.16 -33.52 -12.11
N ILE A 304 1.27 -32.46 -12.93
CA ILE A 304 0.94 -32.52 -14.36
C ILE A 304 1.84 -33.49 -15.10
N MET A 305 3.15 -33.38 -14.88
CA MET A 305 4.12 -34.26 -15.52
C MET A 305 3.82 -35.74 -15.25
N ASN A 306 3.53 -36.10 -13.99
CA ASN A 306 3.21 -37.48 -13.60
C ASN A 306 1.92 -37.97 -14.28
N ILE A 307 0.88 -37.14 -14.32
CA ILE A 307 -0.38 -37.53 -14.95
C ILE A 307 -0.23 -37.65 -16.47
N MET A 308 0.53 -36.72 -17.09
CA MET A 308 0.83 -36.81 -18.51
C MET A 308 1.62 -38.09 -18.86
N LEU A 309 2.56 -38.53 -18.00
CA LEU A 309 3.27 -39.79 -18.15
C LEU A 309 2.31 -41.01 -18.14
N VAL A 310 1.37 -41.03 -17.22
CA VAL A 310 0.32 -42.04 -17.15
C VAL A 310 -0.56 -42.01 -18.41
N THR A 311 -0.95 -40.83 -18.86
CA THR A 311 -1.74 -40.65 -20.08
C THR A 311 -1.00 -41.16 -21.33
N VAL A 312 0.32 -40.95 -21.41
CA VAL A 312 1.16 -41.46 -22.49
C VAL A 312 1.16 -42.99 -22.48
N THR A 313 1.30 -43.63 -21.31
CA THR A 313 1.27 -45.10 -21.19
C THR A 313 -0.09 -45.69 -21.56
N GLU A 314 -1.19 -45.09 -21.11
CA GLU A 314 -2.55 -45.51 -21.47
C GLU A 314 -2.84 -45.37 -22.98
N ARG A 315 -2.19 -44.40 -23.65
CA ARG A 315 -2.39 -44.15 -25.12
C ARG A 315 -1.26 -44.70 -25.97
N THR A 316 -0.43 -45.59 -25.43
CA THR A 316 0.74 -46.15 -26.15
C THR A 316 0.34 -46.73 -27.46
N ARG A 317 -0.73 -47.52 -27.54
CA ARG A 317 -1.24 -48.15 -28.80
C ARG A 317 -1.71 -47.14 -29.81
N GLU A 318 -2.44 -46.09 -29.40
CA GLU A 318 -2.89 -45.02 -30.26
C GLU A 318 -1.73 -44.23 -30.89
N ILE A 319 -0.70 -43.92 -30.08
CA ILE A 319 0.55 -43.27 -30.49
C ILE A 319 1.29 -44.16 -31.49
N GLY A 320 1.37 -45.48 -31.21
CA GLY A 320 2.01 -46.47 -32.07
C GLY A 320 1.35 -46.56 -33.45
N ILE A 321 0.02 -46.58 -33.51
CA ILE A 321 -0.74 -46.58 -34.77
C ILE A 321 -0.42 -45.31 -35.58
N ARG A 322 -0.47 -44.12 -34.95
CA ARG A 322 -0.13 -42.87 -35.62
C ARG A 322 1.28 -42.84 -36.20
N ARG A 323 2.22 -43.36 -35.42
CA ARG A 323 3.64 -43.50 -35.84
C ARG A 323 3.80 -44.49 -36.99
N ALA A 324 3.07 -45.62 -36.98
CA ALA A 324 3.09 -46.60 -38.02
C ALA A 324 2.56 -46.09 -39.41
N ILE A 325 1.56 -45.19 -39.38
CA ILE A 325 1.01 -44.54 -40.57
C ILE A 325 1.79 -43.29 -41.00
N GLY A 326 2.97 -42.99 -40.40
CA GLY A 326 3.90 -41.99 -40.85
C GLY A 326 3.81 -40.63 -40.12
N ALA A 327 3.19 -40.55 -38.93
CA ALA A 327 3.17 -39.29 -38.17
C ALA A 327 4.58 -38.91 -37.73
N GLU A 328 4.98 -37.63 -37.93
CA GLU A 328 6.25 -37.11 -37.47
C GLU A 328 6.29 -37.02 -35.96
N ARG A 329 7.50 -37.17 -35.37
CA ARG A 329 7.72 -36.97 -33.90
C ARG A 329 7.28 -35.60 -33.42
N SER A 330 7.58 -34.58 -34.21
CA SER A 330 7.19 -33.18 -33.93
C SER A 330 5.68 -33.03 -33.75
N SER A 331 4.86 -33.71 -34.57
CA SER A 331 3.41 -33.67 -34.46
C SER A 331 2.89 -34.27 -33.16
N ILE A 332 3.52 -35.32 -32.63
CA ILE A 332 3.17 -35.97 -31.37
C ILE A 332 3.57 -35.08 -30.23
N VAL A 333 4.78 -34.51 -30.24
CA VAL A 333 5.25 -33.57 -29.21
C VAL A 333 4.32 -32.35 -29.14
N THR A 334 4.01 -31.75 -30.28
CA THR A 334 3.13 -30.57 -30.33
C THR A 334 1.74 -30.87 -29.77
N GLN A 335 1.19 -32.07 -30.07
CA GLN A 335 -0.11 -32.47 -29.53
C GLN A 335 -0.12 -32.51 -28.00
N PHE A 336 0.85 -33.18 -27.38
CA PHE A 336 0.92 -33.31 -25.92
C PHE A 336 1.27 -31.98 -25.24
N LEU A 337 2.09 -31.13 -25.89
CA LEU A 337 2.36 -29.77 -25.38
C LEU A 337 1.11 -28.89 -25.39
N ILE A 338 0.29 -28.96 -26.45
CA ILE A 338 -0.98 -28.22 -26.51
C ILE A 338 -1.95 -28.77 -25.46
N GLU A 339 -1.99 -30.10 -25.22
CA GLU A 339 -2.83 -30.70 -24.18
C GLU A 339 -2.43 -30.19 -22.79
N ALA A 340 -1.14 -30.19 -22.47
CA ALA A 340 -0.61 -29.65 -21.22
C ALA A 340 -0.89 -28.15 -21.08
N ALA A 341 -0.64 -27.35 -22.12
CA ALA A 341 -0.91 -25.92 -22.14
C ALA A 341 -2.39 -25.59 -21.92
N MET A 342 -3.31 -26.39 -22.51
CA MET A 342 -4.74 -26.21 -22.30
C MET A 342 -5.19 -26.54 -20.88
N ILE A 343 -4.69 -27.62 -20.27
CA ILE A 343 -4.98 -27.97 -18.88
C ILE A 343 -4.53 -26.84 -17.96
N CYS A 344 -3.30 -26.33 -18.17
CA CYS A 344 -2.75 -25.23 -17.37
C CYS A 344 -3.45 -23.91 -17.68
N GLY A 345 -3.83 -23.64 -18.92
CA GLY A 345 -4.58 -22.44 -19.29
C GLY A 345 -5.95 -22.39 -18.63
N ILE A 346 -6.70 -23.49 -18.65
CA ILE A 346 -8.00 -23.60 -17.95
C ILE A 346 -7.81 -23.48 -16.44
N GLY A 347 -6.86 -24.21 -15.88
CA GLY A 347 -6.51 -24.13 -14.45
C GLY A 347 -6.09 -22.71 -14.07
N GLY A 348 -5.30 -22.04 -14.93
CA GLY A 348 -4.88 -20.65 -14.75
C GLY A 348 -6.06 -19.66 -14.73
N ILE A 349 -7.02 -19.80 -15.65
CA ILE A 349 -8.23 -18.95 -15.69
C ILE A 349 -9.05 -19.12 -14.39
N ILE A 350 -9.26 -20.36 -13.96
CA ILE A 350 -9.96 -20.64 -12.70
C ILE A 350 -9.17 -20.11 -11.51
N GLY A 351 -7.84 -20.29 -11.50
CA GLY A 351 -6.93 -19.77 -10.50
C GLY A 351 -6.96 -18.25 -10.40
N ILE A 352 -6.98 -17.56 -11.54
CA ILE A 352 -7.13 -16.09 -11.61
C ILE A 352 -8.48 -15.66 -11.03
N PHE A 353 -9.55 -16.33 -11.39
CA PHE A 353 -10.87 -16.02 -10.84
C PHE A 353 -10.92 -16.16 -9.31
N LEU A 354 -10.42 -17.28 -8.78
CA LEU A 354 -10.35 -17.51 -7.33
C LEU A 354 -9.35 -16.56 -6.65
N GLY A 355 -8.22 -16.26 -7.29
CA GLY A 355 -7.24 -15.31 -6.80
C GLY A 355 -7.79 -13.88 -6.76
N THR A 356 -8.63 -13.49 -7.72
CA THR A 356 -9.33 -12.20 -7.68
C THR A 356 -10.28 -12.13 -6.49
N ILE A 357 -11.07 -13.18 -6.25
CA ILE A 357 -11.94 -13.25 -5.07
C ILE A 357 -11.09 -13.17 -3.79
N GLY A 358 -10.00 -13.92 -3.72
CA GLY A 358 -9.06 -13.88 -2.59
C GLY A 358 -8.49 -12.47 -2.35
N THR A 359 -8.12 -11.76 -3.41
CA THR A 359 -7.61 -10.37 -3.32
C THR A 359 -8.69 -9.42 -2.81
N LEU A 360 -9.93 -9.53 -3.29
CA LEU A 360 -11.06 -8.70 -2.83
C LEU A 360 -11.35 -8.94 -1.34
N ILE A 361 -11.33 -10.21 -0.91
CA ILE A 361 -11.52 -10.58 0.50
C ILE A 361 -10.37 -10.03 1.35
N ALA A 362 -9.12 -10.28 0.95
CA ALA A 362 -7.95 -9.80 1.68
C ALA A 362 -7.91 -8.26 1.75
N GLY A 363 -8.21 -7.56 0.65
CA GLY A 363 -8.29 -6.11 0.61
C GLY A 363 -9.32 -5.55 1.60
N LYS A 364 -10.52 -6.13 1.62
CA LYS A 364 -11.58 -5.71 2.53
C LYS A 364 -11.25 -5.96 4.02
N PHE A 365 -10.63 -7.11 4.34
CA PHE A 365 -10.29 -7.44 5.73
C PHE A 365 -9.02 -6.75 6.24
N LEU A 366 -7.98 -6.60 5.40
CA LEU A 366 -6.68 -6.06 5.82
C LEU A 366 -6.58 -4.55 5.63
N LEU A 367 -7.20 -4.00 4.57
CA LEU A 367 -7.02 -2.61 4.17
C LEU A 367 -8.33 -1.81 4.21
N GLN A 368 -9.44 -2.47 4.56
CA GLN A 368 -10.80 -1.91 4.57
C GLN A 368 -11.18 -1.28 3.21
N ASP A 369 -10.57 -1.79 2.11
CA ASP A 369 -10.71 -1.25 0.77
C ASP A 369 -10.84 -2.36 -0.27
N ILE A 370 -11.40 -2.02 -1.44
CA ILE A 370 -11.60 -2.95 -2.55
C ILE A 370 -10.40 -2.88 -3.49
N ILE A 371 -9.49 -3.87 -3.39
CA ILE A 371 -8.30 -3.94 -4.24
C ILE A 371 -8.60 -4.82 -5.45
N TRP A 372 -8.52 -4.23 -6.63
CA TRP A 372 -8.57 -4.98 -7.90
C TRP A 372 -7.18 -5.37 -8.36
N PRO A 373 -6.96 -6.65 -8.76
CA PRO A 373 -5.71 -7.04 -9.37
C PRO A 373 -5.43 -6.23 -10.63
N SER A 374 -4.20 -5.78 -10.82
CA SER A 374 -3.83 -5.07 -12.04
C SER A 374 -3.88 -6.00 -13.26
N LEU A 375 -4.18 -5.42 -14.44
CA LEU A 375 -4.20 -6.17 -15.70
C LEU A 375 -2.84 -6.84 -15.99
N GLY A 376 -1.73 -6.18 -15.60
CA GLY A 376 -0.38 -6.70 -15.75
C GLY A 376 -0.16 -7.97 -14.92
N ILE A 377 -0.57 -8.00 -13.66
CA ILE A 377 -0.47 -9.17 -12.78
C ILE A 377 -1.35 -10.30 -13.32
N THR A 378 -2.57 -9.99 -13.76
CA THR A 378 -3.50 -10.98 -14.32
C THR A 378 -2.95 -11.64 -15.58
N LEU A 379 -2.41 -10.86 -16.52
CA LEU A 379 -1.78 -11.37 -17.73
C LEU A 379 -0.52 -12.18 -17.44
N ALA A 380 0.33 -11.70 -16.52
CA ALA A 380 1.53 -12.42 -16.11
C ALA A 380 1.19 -13.76 -15.47
N ALA A 381 0.17 -13.83 -14.61
CA ALA A 381 -0.30 -15.07 -14.00
C ALA A 381 -0.81 -16.07 -15.04
N PHE A 382 -1.57 -15.61 -16.05
CA PHE A 382 -2.04 -16.45 -17.15
C PHE A 382 -0.89 -17.00 -17.99
N LEU A 383 0.02 -16.12 -18.43
CA LEU A 383 1.17 -16.52 -19.23
C LEU A 383 2.08 -17.48 -18.46
N LEU A 384 2.28 -17.26 -17.17
CA LEU A 384 3.04 -18.14 -16.30
C LEU A 384 2.40 -19.54 -16.23
N SER A 385 1.07 -19.62 -16.07
CA SER A 385 0.37 -20.92 -16.02
C SER A 385 0.55 -21.72 -17.30
N VAL A 386 0.40 -21.08 -18.48
CA VAL A 386 0.58 -21.73 -19.78
C VAL A 386 2.05 -22.16 -19.99
N ALA A 387 3.01 -21.29 -19.61
CA ALA A 387 4.43 -21.58 -19.71
C ALA A 387 4.84 -22.79 -18.84
N LEU A 388 4.33 -22.87 -17.61
CA LEU A 388 4.52 -24.03 -16.73
C LEU A 388 3.94 -25.29 -17.33
N GLY A 389 2.73 -25.23 -17.91
CA GLY A 389 2.15 -26.37 -18.62
C GLY A 389 3.02 -26.89 -19.74
N MET A 390 3.55 -25.99 -20.56
CA MET A 390 4.49 -26.38 -21.62
C MET A 390 5.78 -26.98 -21.06
N LEU A 391 6.37 -26.35 -20.04
CA LEU A 391 7.63 -26.77 -19.42
C LEU A 391 7.52 -28.21 -18.87
N PHE A 392 6.51 -28.47 -18.04
CA PHE A 392 6.29 -29.79 -17.43
C PHE A 392 5.71 -30.81 -18.44
N GLY A 393 5.13 -30.36 -19.55
CA GLY A 393 4.66 -31.19 -20.66
C GLY A 393 5.77 -31.67 -21.60
N ILE A 394 6.95 -30.99 -21.65
CA ILE A 394 8.04 -31.33 -22.57
C ILE A 394 8.52 -32.78 -22.38
N TYR A 395 8.81 -33.16 -21.16
CA TYR A 395 9.35 -34.50 -20.87
C TYR A 395 8.39 -35.64 -21.25
N PRO A 396 7.10 -35.64 -20.82
CA PRO A 396 6.13 -36.63 -21.26
C PRO A 396 5.95 -36.68 -22.78
N ALA A 397 5.86 -35.51 -23.43
CA ALA A 397 5.71 -35.38 -24.86
C ALA A 397 6.90 -35.95 -25.63
N ALA A 398 8.11 -35.67 -25.17
CA ALA A 398 9.34 -36.25 -25.75
C ALA A 398 9.36 -37.77 -25.61
N LYS A 399 8.98 -38.31 -24.44
CA LYS A 399 8.89 -39.76 -24.18
C LYS A 399 7.87 -40.40 -25.10
N ALA A 400 6.68 -39.83 -25.25
CA ALA A 400 5.64 -40.29 -26.18
C ALA A 400 6.14 -40.36 -27.62
N SER A 401 6.89 -39.36 -28.09
CA SER A 401 7.38 -39.27 -29.47
C SER A 401 8.45 -40.31 -29.83
N ARG A 402 9.12 -40.87 -28.82
CA ARG A 402 10.20 -41.87 -28.98
C ARG A 402 9.70 -43.34 -29.01
N LEU A 403 8.41 -43.59 -28.76
CA LEU A 403 7.83 -44.93 -28.79
C LEU A 403 8.02 -45.56 -30.16
N GLN A 404 8.52 -46.81 -30.17
CA GLN A 404 8.65 -47.59 -31.41
C GLN A 404 7.28 -48.18 -31.81
N PRO A 405 6.86 -48.09 -33.07
CA PRO A 405 5.54 -48.60 -33.51
C PRO A 405 5.35 -50.09 -33.15
N VAL A 406 6.40 -50.91 -33.32
CA VAL A 406 6.35 -52.35 -33.05
C VAL A 406 6.13 -52.68 -31.58
N GLU A 407 6.81 -51.97 -30.68
CA GLU A 407 6.65 -52.16 -29.25
C GLU A 407 5.30 -51.64 -28.76
N ALA A 408 4.87 -50.48 -29.31
CA ALA A 408 3.60 -49.85 -28.95
C ALA A 408 2.38 -50.68 -29.38
N LEU A 409 2.46 -51.45 -30.46
CA LEU A 409 1.40 -52.36 -30.93
C LEU A 409 1.35 -53.70 -30.19
N ARG A 410 2.46 -54.07 -29.49
CA ARG A 410 2.55 -55.27 -28.64
C ARG A 410 2.17 -55.01 -27.18
N ALA A 411 2.06 -53.79 -26.80
CA ALA A 411 1.60 -53.43 -25.43
C ALA A 411 0.11 -53.72 -25.31
N GLU A 412 -0.28 -54.61 -24.42
CA GLU A 412 -1.65 -54.90 -24.03
C GLU A 412 -2.27 -53.78 -23.22
#